data_a87dc8fa345a0ae062a2086101514a28
#
_entry.id   a87dc8fa345a0ae062a2086101514a28
#
_cell.length_a   1.000
_cell.length_b   1.000
_cell.length_c   1.000
_cell.angle_alpha   90.00
_cell.angle_beta   90.00
_cell.angle_gamma   90.00
#
_symmetry.space_group_name_H-M   'P 1'
#
loop_
_entity.id
_entity.type
_entity.pdbx_description
1 polymer ?
#
loop_
_entity_poly.entity_id
_entity_poly.type
_entity_poly.pdbx_seq_one_letter_code
_entity_poly.pdbx_strand_id
1 'polypeptide(L)'
;MSAREIGLFPLAAVLVPGELMPLHIFEERYKRLVRDCEQEAQEFAILYADDDGAREVGCTAEIVEVTERFDDGRLNLVVRGGEVVRVVELTRGRTYITGRVEPVTEEDEDAAREAASALALYQRVAEATGNEPDPAVTEDVERMSYAIAARVEFPAAEKLRLLEERSERARLMVIVELLARGLENLAVAAEIRDRAHTNGKVAPPEGGGSAA
;
A
#
# COMPACT_ATOMS: atom_id res chain seq x y z
N MET A 1 0.38 -11.45 23.58
CA MET A 1 1.15 -10.18 23.62
C MET A 1 0.29 -9.14 24.28
N SER A 2 0.86 -8.22 25.07
CA SER A 2 0.09 -7.26 25.89
C SER A 2 -0.33 -6.06 25.02
N ALA A 3 -1.54 -5.54 25.25
CA ALA A 3 -2.01 -4.31 24.66
C ALA A 3 -1.06 -3.15 25.01
N ARG A 4 -0.74 -2.30 24.02
CA ARG A 4 0.11 -1.11 24.19
C ARG A 4 -0.63 0.15 23.76
N GLU A 5 -0.31 1.28 24.40
CA GLU A 5 -0.88 2.57 24.03
C GLU A 5 0.03 3.25 23.00
N ILE A 6 -0.54 3.66 21.87
CA ILE A 6 0.17 4.36 20.80
C ILE A 6 -0.68 5.51 20.23
N GLY A 7 -0.03 6.43 19.53
CA GLY A 7 -0.72 7.45 18.74
C GLY A 7 -1.46 6.87 17.55
N LEU A 8 -2.62 7.43 17.22
CA LEU A 8 -3.43 7.01 16.08
C LEU A 8 -3.48 8.12 15.03
N PHE A 9 -3.26 7.74 13.78
CA PHE A 9 -3.28 8.62 12.63
C PHE A 9 -4.34 8.17 11.62
N PRO A 10 -5.59 8.66 11.72
CA PRO A 10 -6.62 8.39 10.73
C PRO A 10 -6.26 9.06 9.38
N LEU A 11 -6.28 8.29 8.30
CA LEU A 11 -5.91 8.72 6.95
C LEU A 11 -6.79 8.05 5.90
N ALA A 12 -7.12 8.74 4.81
CA ALA A 12 -7.84 8.16 3.67
C ALA A 12 -6.93 7.30 2.77
N ALA A 13 -5.97 6.58 3.38
CA ALA A 13 -5.06 5.65 2.74
C ALA A 13 -4.77 4.47 3.68
N VAL A 14 -4.42 3.33 3.12
CA VAL A 14 -4.10 2.10 3.86
C VAL A 14 -2.62 1.82 3.72
N LEU A 15 -1.93 1.74 4.86
CA LEU A 15 -0.55 1.27 4.96
C LEU A 15 -0.57 -0.23 5.25
N VAL A 16 0.23 -1.02 4.53
CA VAL A 16 0.41 -2.46 4.80
C VAL A 16 1.83 -2.74 5.33
N PRO A 17 2.05 -3.86 6.02
CA PRO A 17 3.38 -4.26 6.48
C PRO A 17 4.44 -4.21 5.37
N GLY A 18 5.59 -3.60 5.68
CA GLY A 18 6.71 -3.45 4.75
C GLY A 18 6.58 -2.35 3.69
N GLU A 19 5.43 -1.72 3.56
CA GLU A 19 5.22 -0.62 2.61
C GLU A 19 5.90 0.66 3.09
N LEU A 20 6.51 1.40 2.15
CA LEU A 20 7.00 2.76 2.38
C LEU A 20 5.95 3.77 1.92
N MET A 21 5.51 4.63 2.82
CA MET A 21 4.50 5.64 2.52
C MET A 21 5.02 7.05 2.83
N PRO A 22 5.04 7.96 1.84
CA PRO A 22 5.33 9.36 2.08
C PRO A 22 4.14 10.06 2.75
N LEU A 23 4.41 10.88 3.76
CA LEU A 23 3.41 11.66 4.47
C LEU A 23 3.79 13.14 4.47
N HIS A 24 2.80 14.01 4.25
CA HIS A 24 2.90 15.45 4.45
C HIS A 24 2.15 15.85 5.72
N ILE A 25 2.87 16.28 6.74
CA ILE A 25 2.32 16.60 8.07
C ILE A 25 2.17 18.10 8.20
N PHE A 26 0.94 18.60 8.24
CA PHE A 26 0.63 20.02 8.35
C PHE A 26 -0.25 20.37 9.56
N GLU A 27 -1.06 19.43 10.06
CA GLU A 27 -1.90 19.65 11.23
C GLU A 27 -1.09 19.64 12.53
N GLU A 28 -1.35 20.60 13.45
CA GLU A 28 -0.60 20.74 14.70
C GLU A 28 -0.62 19.48 15.57
N ARG A 29 -1.77 18.78 15.61
CA ARG A 29 -1.89 17.53 16.37
C ARG A 29 -0.96 16.45 15.84
N TYR A 30 -0.76 16.34 14.53
CA TYR A 30 0.11 15.33 13.92
C TYR A 30 1.59 15.76 13.92
N LYS A 31 1.89 17.05 13.86
CA LYS A 31 3.24 17.57 14.14
C LYS A 31 3.68 17.19 15.56
N ARG A 32 2.74 17.23 16.52
CA ARG A 32 3.01 16.81 17.90
C ARG A 32 3.21 15.29 17.98
N LEU A 33 2.34 14.50 17.35
CA LEU A 33 2.47 13.04 17.26
C LEU A 33 3.86 12.64 16.74
N VAL A 34 4.27 13.17 15.58
CA VAL A 34 5.58 12.86 14.98
C VAL A 34 6.73 13.22 15.93
N ARG A 35 6.67 14.41 16.55
CA ARG A 35 7.71 14.84 17.50
C ARG A 35 7.81 13.89 18.71
N ASP A 36 6.69 13.50 19.27
CA ASP A 36 6.65 12.58 20.43
C ASP A 36 7.21 11.21 19.99
N CYS A 37 6.85 10.69 18.81
CA CYS A 37 7.39 9.45 18.26
C CYS A 37 8.91 9.52 18.04
N GLU A 38 9.43 10.63 17.50
CA GLU A 38 10.89 10.80 17.33
C GLU A 38 11.63 10.84 18.69
N GLN A 39 11.05 11.49 19.71
CA GLN A 39 11.67 11.63 21.02
C GLN A 39 11.63 10.34 21.83
N GLU A 40 10.54 9.60 21.73
CA GLU A 40 10.30 8.39 22.52
C GLU A 40 10.73 7.12 21.78
N ALA A 41 11.22 7.24 20.53
CA ALA A 41 11.51 6.13 19.60
C ALA A 41 10.34 5.15 19.50
N GLN A 42 9.13 5.68 19.33
CA GLN A 42 7.89 4.91 19.29
C GLN A 42 7.26 4.97 17.90
N GLU A 43 6.52 3.90 17.59
CA GLU A 43 5.64 3.84 16.43
C GLU A 43 4.29 4.50 16.73
N PHE A 44 3.55 4.83 15.68
CA PHE A 44 2.12 5.16 15.74
C PHE A 44 1.35 4.21 14.82
N ALA A 45 0.01 4.20 14.85
CA ALA A 45 -0.77 3.40 13.92
C ALA A 45 -1.47 4.28 12.89
N ILE A 46 -1.40 3.90 11.61
CA ILE A 46 -2.23 4.45 10.55
C ILE A 46 -3.50 3.60 10.46
N LEU A 47 -4.65 4.28 10.56
CA LEU A 47 -5.98 3.69 10.42
C LEU A 47 -6.65 4.27 9.19
N TYR A 48 -7.21 3.43 8.34
CA TYR A 48 -8.04 3.93 7.24
C TYR A 48 -9.27 4.65 7.79
N ALA A 49 -9.53 5.84 7.29
CA ALA A 49 -10.68 6.65 7.67
C ALA A 49 -11.35 7.26 6.45
N ASP A 50 -12.66 7.20 6.41
CA ASP A 50 -13.55 7.79 5.41
C ASP A 50 -14.71 8.53 6.09
N ASP A 51 -15.75 8.86 5.34
CA ASP A 51 -16.95 9.55 5.86
C ASP A 51 -17.72 8.72 6.91
N ASP A 52 -17.56 7.39 6.92
CA ASP A 52 -18.14 6.47 7.90
C ASP A 52 -17.29 6.37 9.19
N GLY A 53 -16.11 6.99 9.22
CA GLY A 53 -15.19 7.02 10.35
C GLY A 53 -13.93 6.18 10.16
N ALA A 54 -13.14 6.07 11.25
CA ALA A 54 -11.91 5.29 11.23
C ALA A 54 -12.19 3.81 11.49
N ARG A 55 -11.48 2.93 10.75
CA ARG A 55 -11.53 1.49 10.96
C ARG A 55 -10.75 1.09 12.22
N GLU A 56 -11.14 -0.02 12.84
CA GLU A 56 -10.45 -0.52 14.03
C GLU A 56 -9.13 -1.22 13.73
N VAL A 57 -8.99 -1.79 12.53
CA VAL A 57 -7.77 -2.46 12.10
C VAL A 57 -6.92 -1.49 11.27
N GLY A 58 -5.62 -1.48 11.53
CA GLY A 58 -4.65 -0.67 10.83
C GLY A 58 -3.26 -1.26 10.90
N CYS A 59 -2.28 -0.48 10.51
CA CYS A 59 -0.87 -0.89 10.51
C CYS A 59 -0.05 0.09 11.35
N THR A 60 0.90 -0.43 12.16
CA THR A 60 1.88 0.45 12.81
C THR A 60 2.79 1.07 11.78
N ALA A 61 3.29 2.25 12.09
CA ALA A 61 4.14 3.04 11.21
C ALA A 61 5.38 3.52 11.97
N GLU A 62 6.54 3.09 11.49
CA GLU A 62 7.85 3.56 11.93
C GLU A 62 8.29 4.72 11.04
N ILE A 63 8.78 5.81 11.62
CA ILE A 63 9.37 6.92 10.88
C ILE A 63 10.76 6.49 10.40
N VAL A 64 10.91 6.30 9.08
CA VAL A 64 12.20 5.92 8.47
C VAL A 64 13.06 7.15 8.23
N GLU A 65 12.46 8.24 7.75
CA GLU A 65 13.18 9.45 7.37
C GLU A 65 12.25 10.66 7.43
N VAL A 66 12.77 11.78 7.91
CA VAL A 66 12.16 13.11 7.72
C VAL A 66 12.88 13.79 6.56
N THR A 67 12.24 13.79 5.39
CA THR A 67 12.85 14.27 4.14
C THR A 67 12.89 15.79 4.05
N GLU A 68 11.99 16.49 4.75
CA GLU A 68 11.96 17.96 4.75
C GLU A 68 11.30 18.50 6.01
N ARG A 69 11.84 19.60 6.54
CA ARG A 69 11.24 20.41 7.62
C ARG A 69 11.08 21.84 7.13
N PHE A 70 9.85 22.35 7.16
CA PHE A 70 9.52 23.71 6.75
C PHE A 70 9.58 24.69 7.93
N ASP A 71 9.83 25.97 7.66
CA ASP A 71 9.91 27.03 8.68
C ASP A 71 8.61 27.20 9.48
N ASP A 72 7.45 26.87 8.88
CA ASP A 72 6.14 26.88 9.52
C ASP A 72 5.83 25.60 10.32
N GLY A 73 6.81 24.72 10.45
CA GLY A 73 6.73 23.48 11.20
C GLY A 73 6.05 22.33 10.46
N ARG A 74 5.66 22.47 9.20
CA ARG A 74 5.24 21.33 8.36
C ARG A 74 6.41 20.38 8.13
N LEU A 75 6.10 19.10 7.85
CA LEU A 75 7.09 18.07 7.65
C LEU A 75 6.71 17.20 6.45
N ASN A 76 7.71 16.80 5.67
CA ASN A 76 7.62 15.65 4.79
C ASN A 76 8.43 14.52 5.40
N LEU A 77 7.85 13.34 5.48
CA LEU A 77 8.50 12.17 6.04
C LEU A 77 8.09 10.89 5.31
N VAL A 78 8.88 9.85 5.46
CA VAL A 78 8.58 8.50 4.98
C VAL A 78 8.42 7.59 6.19
N VAL A 79 7.32 6.84 6.20
CA VAL A 79 7.08 5.78 7.19
C VAL A 79 7.17 4.41 6.54
N ARG A 80 7.48 3.40 7.37
CA ARG A 80 7.40 1.99 6.99
C ARG A 80 6.31 1.32 7.78
N GLY A 81 5.46 0.54 7.10
CA GLY A 81 4.46 -0.33 7.74
C GLY A 81 5.12 -1.44 8.56
N GLY A 82 4.66 -1.61 9.79
CA GLY A 82 5.11 -2.62 10.72
C GLY A 82 4.08 -3.74 10.93
N GLU A 83 3.53 -3.83 12.14
CA GLU A 83 2.55 -4.86 12.51
C GLU A 83 1.12 -4.43 12.18
N VAL A 84 0.28 -5.41 11.82
CA VAL A 84 -1.17 -5.21 11.80
C VAL A 84 -1.70 -5.20 13.22
N VAL A 85 -2.44 -4.15 13.56
CA VAL A 85 -2.97 -3.94 14.91
C VAL A 85 -4.47 -3.65 14.89
N ARG A 86 -5.14 -4.01 15.99
CA ARG A 86 -6.54 -3.66 16.25
C ARG A 86 -6.62 -2.69 17.42
N VAL A 87 -7.36 -1.61 17.25
CA VAL A 87 -7.70 -0.67 18.32
C VAL A 87 -8.77 -1.30 19.19
N VAL A 88 -8.46 -1.51 20.46
CA VAL A 88 -9.40 -2.09 21.44
C VAL A 88 -10.04 -1.03 22.33
N GLU A 89 -9.38 0.13 22.49
CA GLU A 89 -9.88 1.24 23.28
C GLU A 89 -9.26 2.55 22.80
N LEU A 90 -10.08 3.60 22.69
CA LEU A 90 -9.57 4.97 22.48
C LEU A 90 -9.19 5.56 23.82
N THR A 91 -7.99 6.13 23.91
CA THR A 91 -7.49 6.78 25.12
C THR A 91 -7.44 8.31 24.94
N ARG A 92 -7.31 9.03 26.04
CA ARG A 92 -7.26 10.50 26.07
C ARG A 92 -6.07 10.95 26.89
N GLY A 93 -5.59 12.16 26.67
CA GLY A 93 -4.52 12.76 27.47
C GLY A 93 -3.44 13.44 26.64
N ARG A 94 -3.43 13.23 25.31
CA ARG A 94 -2.54 13.95 24.37
C ARG A 94 -3.36 14.86 23.45
N THR A 95 -2.71 15.74 22.72
CA THR A 95 -3.34 16.67 21.76
C THR A 95 -3.77 15.98 20.46
N TYR A 96 -3.36 14.75 20.27
CA TYR A 96 -3.74 13.85 19.18
C TYR A 96 -4.47 12.62 19.73
N ILE A 97 -5.11 11.87 18.86
CA ILE A 97 -5.83 10.66 19.24
C ILE A 97 -4.82 9.58 19.64
N THR A 98 -5.06 8.95 20.79
CA THR A 98 -4.32 7.77 21.24
C THR A 98 -5.28 6.60 21.43
N GLY A 99 -4.75 5.39 21.41
CA GLY A 99 -5.54 4.18 21.63
C GLY A 99 -4.68 3.04 22.14
N ARG A 100 -5.33 2.13 22.84
CA ARG A 100 -4.74 0.84 23.18
C ARG A 100 -4.95 -0.10 22.02
N VAL A 101 -3.85 -0.66 21.52
CA VAL A 101 -3.86 -1.58 20.38
C VAL A 101 -3.32 -2.95 20.78
N GLU A 102 -3.83 -3.98 20.10
CA GLU A 102 -3.35 -5.34 20.17
C GLU A 102 -2.90 -5.81 18.80
N PRO A 103 -1.80 -6.58 18.67
CA PRO A 103 -1.43 -7.21 17.43
C PRO A 103 -2.53 -8.14 16.92
N VAL A 104 -2.80 -8.10 15.64
CA VAL A 104 -3.67 -9.09 14.98
C VAL A 104 -2.86 -10.38 14.81
N THR A 105 -3.29 -11.45 15.49
CA THR A 105 -2.64 -12.75 15.39
C THR A 105 -3.02 -13.41 14.07
N GLU A 106 -2.03 -13.78 13.28
CA GLU A 106 -2.21 -14.52 12.04
C GLU A 106 -2.58 -15.99 12.34
N GLU A 107 -3.26 -16.62 11.39
CA GLU A 107 -3.58 -18.04 11.43
C GLU A 107 -2.37 -18.84 10.91
N ASP A 108 -1.97 -19.89 11.65
CA ASP A 108 -0.89 -20.77 11.23
C ASP A 108 -1.45 -21.81 10.27
N GLU A 109 -1.15 -21.66 8.97
CA GLU A 109 -1.57 -22.57 7.92
C GLU A 109 -0.56 -22.65 6.77
N ASP A 110 -0.56 -23.79 6.07
CA ASP A 110 0.26 -23.95 4.86
C ASP A 110 -0.36 -23.20 3.68
N ALA A 111 0.36 -22.24 3.15
CA ALA A 111 -0.01 -21.42 2.00
C ALA A 111 0.98 -21.50 0.82
N ALA A 112 1.88 -22.50 0.81
CA ALA A 112 2.96 -22.62 -0.16
C ALA A 112 2.48 -22.62 -1.62
N ARG A 113 1.34 -23.27 -1.90
CA ARG A 113 0.76 -23.33 -3.25
C ARG A 113 0.27 -21.95 -3.72
N GLU A 114 -0.43 -21.24 -2.86
CA GLU A 114 -0.97 -19.91 -3.12
C GLU A 114 0.16 -18.90 -3.25
N ALA A 115 1.21 -19.03 -2.42
CA ALA A 115 2.41 -18.22 -2.49
C ALA A 115 3.13 -18.39 -3.84
N ALA A 116 3.34 -19.61 -4.31
CA ALA A 116 3.93 -19.88 -5.61
C ALA A 116 3.12 -19.26 -6.77
N SER A 117 1.78 -19.34 -6.68
CA SER A 117 0.88 -18.76 -7.68
C SER A 117 0.93 -17.22 -7.68
N ALA A 118 0.92 -16.60 -6.50
CA ALA A 118 1.02 -15.15 -6.34
C ALA A 118 2.36 -14.63 -6.85
N LEU A 119 3.46 -15.30 -6.51
CA LEU A 119 4.80 -14.93 -6.96
C LEU A 119 4.92 -14.99 -8.50
N ALA A 120 4.42 -16.04 -9.13
CA ALA A 120 4.45 -16.15 -10.59
C ALA A 120 3.66 -15.03 -11.29
N LEU A 121 2.51 -14.63 -10.74
CA LEU A 121 1.73 -13.51 -11.26
C LEU A 121 2.41 -12.16 -11.01
N TYR A 122 3.00 -11.97 -9.83
CA TYR A 122 3.76 -10.76 -9.50
C TYR A 122 4.93 -10.53 -10.49
N GLN A 123 5.70 -11.59 -10.78
CA GLN A 123 6.78 -11.53 -11.76
C GLN A 123 6.27 -11.13 -13.14
N ARG A 124 5.15 -11.71 -13.58
CA ARG A 124 4.52 -11.35 -14.87
C ARG A 124 4.02 -9.91 -14.90
N VAL A 125 3.49 -9.38 -13.78
CA VAL A 125 3.09 -7.96 -13.69
C VAL A 125 4.33 -7.07 -13.79
N ALA A 126 5.41 -7.38 -13.09
CA ALA A 126 6.66 -6.64 -13.18
C ALA A 126 7.19 -6.60 -14.62
N GLU A 127 7.28 -7.75 -15.29
CA GLU A 127 7.67 -7.83 -16.71
C GLU A 127 6.77 -6.99 -17.63
N ALA A 128 5.43 -7.13 -17.45
CA ALA A 128 4.46 -6.42 -18.28
C ALA A 128 4.50 -4.88 -18.10
N THR A 129 4.97 -4.42 -16.95
CA THR A 129 5.16 -2.99 -16.63
C THR A 129 6.58 -2.49 -16.90
N GLY A 130 7.49 -3.38 -17.32
CA GLY A 130 8.89 -3.03 -17.61
C GLY A 130 9.75 -2.85 -16.35
N ASN A 131 9.32 -3.40 -15.23
CA ASN A 131 10.04 -3.38 -13.95
C ASN A 131 10.72 -4.73 -13.69
N GLU A 132 11.78 -4.71 -12.88
CA GLU A 132 12.34 -5.93 -12.31
C GLU A 132 11.57 -6.30 -11.03
N PRO A 133 11.28 -7.60 -10.79
CA PRO A 133 10.68 -8.03 -9.53
C PRO A 133 11.59 -7.71 -8.34
N ASP A 134 11.03 -7.18 -7.26
CA ASP A 134 11.78 -6.91 -6.04
C ASP A 134 12.22 -8.24 -5.39
N PRO A 135 13.52 -8.47 -5.16
CA PRO A 135 14.03 -9.68 -4.51
C PRO A 135 13.41 -9.97 -3.14
N ALA A 136 13.02 -8.94 -2.40
CA ALA A 136 12.38 -9.10 -1.09
C ALA A 136 11.04 -9.87 -1.14
N VAL A 137 10.34 -9.87 -2.29
CA VAL A 137 9.12 -10.65 -2.47
C VAL A 137 9.40 -12.15 -2.58
N THR A 138 10.62 -12.52 -3.03
CA THR A 138 11.01 -13.94 -3.18
C THR A 138 11.57 -14.54 -1.89
N GLU A 139 11.96 -13.73 -0.92
CA GLU A 139 12.62 -14.12 0.33
C GLU A 139 11.64 -14.20 1.52
N ASP A 140 10.58 -13.40 1.53
CA ASP A 140 9.59 -13.38 2.62
C ASP A 140 8.39 -14.28 2.29
N VAL A 141 8.57 -15.57 2.47
CA VAL A 141 7.52 -16.57 2.19
C VAL A 141 6.38 -16.48 3.23
N GLU A 142 6.67 -16.16 4.49
CA GLU A 142 5.67 -16.16 5.57
C GLU A 142 4.63 -15.03 5.42
N ARG A 143 5.03 -13.89 4.86
CA ARG A 143 4.19 -12.69 4.70
C ARG A 143 4.20 -12.18 3.26
N MET A 144 4.26 -13.08 2.30
CA MET A 144 4.36 -12.75 0.87
C MET A 144 3.19 -11.90 0.38
N SER A 145 1.99 -12.09 0.92
CA SER A 145 0.82 -11.27 0.59
C SER A 145 1.09 -9.78 0.84
N TYR A 146 1.65 -9.44 2.00
CA TYR A 146 2.02 -8.06 2.33
C TYR A 146 3.25 -7.59 1.55
N ALA A 147 4.23 -8.46 1.34
CA ALA A 147 5.40 -8.11 0.53
C ALA A 147 5.01 -7.72 -0.90
N ILE A 148 4.06 -8.40 -1.51
CA ILE A 148 3.49 -8.04 -2.82
C ILE A 148 2.64 -6.76 -2.70
N ALA A 149 1.75 -6.67 -1.69
CA ALA A 149 0.85 -5.53 -1.51
C ALA A 149 1.59 -4.21 -1.23
N ALA A 150 2.80 -4.27 -0.67
CA ALA A 150 3.66 -3.12 -0.45
C ALA A 150 4.33 -2.58 -1.73
N ARG A 151 4.34 -3.35 -2.83
CA ARG A 151 5.05 -3.04 -4.08
C ARG A 151 4.15 -2.87 -5.29
N VAL A 152 2.91 -3.32 -5.17
CA VAL A 152 1.89 -3.16 -6.20
C VAL A 152 0.83 -2.20 -5.69
N GLU A 153 0.49 -1.22 -6.50
CA GLU A 153 -0.54 -0.25 -6.15
C GLU A 153 -1.92 -0.90 -6.26
N PHE A 154 -2.51 -1.22 -5.09
CA PHE A 154 -3.88 -1.69 -4.99
C PHE A 154 -4.80 -0.60 -4.44
N PRO A 155 -6.09 -0.61 -4.80
CA PRO A 155 -7.08 0.26 -4.20
C PRO A 155 -7.13 0.12 -2.67
N ALA A 156 -7.41 1.23 -1.96
CA ALA A 156 -7.46 1.24 -0.50
C ALA A 156 -8.42 0.18 0.08
N ALA A 157 -9.57 -0.06 -0.58
CA ALA A 157 -10.53 -1.08 -0.17
C ALA A 157 -9.92 -2.50 -0.18
N GLU A 158 -9.10 -2.82 -1.18
CA GLU A 158 -8.44 -4.13 -1.27
C GLU A 158 -7.30 -4.25 -0.25
N LYS A 159 -6.49 -3.20 -0.06
CA LYS A 159 -5.49 -3.18 1.01
C LYS A 159 -6.12 -3.33 2.39
N LEU A 160 -7.26 -2.68 2.64
CA LEU A 160 -8.00 -2.82 3.90
C LEU A 160 -8.48 -4.26 4.11
N ARG A 161 -9.04 -4.88 3.07
CA ARG A 161 -9.44 -6.29 3.10
C ARG A 161 -8.26 -7.21 3.45
N LEU A 162 -7.05 -6.94 2.93
CA LEU A 162 -5.85 -7.70 3.28
C LEU A 162 -5.46 -7.52 4.75
N LEU A 163 -5.59 -6.31 5.33
CA LEU A 163 -5.29 -6.07 6.74
C LEU A 163 -6.28 -6.76 7.68
N GLU A 164 -7.55 -6.86 7.30
CA GLU A 164 -8.62 -7.48 8.09
C GLU A 164 -8.58 -9.01 8.04
N GLU A 165 -7.97 -9.57 6.98
CA GLU A 165 -7.84 -11.01 6.79
C GLU A 165 -6.65 -11.58 7.58
N ARG A 166 -6.88 -12.60 8.38
CA ARG A 166 -5.88 -13.22 9.27
C ARG A 166 -5.15 -14.40 8.63
N SER A 167 -5.74 -15.00 7.61
CA SER A 167 -5.19 -16.14 6.89
C SER A 167 -4.27 -15.66 5.76
N GLU A 168 -2.99 -16.03 5.80
CA GLU A 168 -2.04 -15.76 4.72
C GLU A 168 -2.51 -16.39 3.41
N ARG A 169 -3.07 -17.60 3.46
CA ARG A 169 -3.64 -18.27 2.29
C ARG A 169 -4.77 -17.46 1.68
N ALA A 170 -5.71 -16.98 2.49
CA ALA A 170 -6.83 -16.18 2.00
C ALA A 170 -6.35 -14.84 1.41
N ARG A 171 -5.38 -14.17 2.04
CA ARG A 171 -4.75 -12.96 1.49
C ARG A 171 -4.09 -13.23 0.14
N LEU A 172 -3.34 -14.32 0.01
CA LEU A 172 -2.69 -14.71 -1.24
C LEU A 172 -3.70 -15.01 -2.34
N MET A 173 -4.83 -15.64 -2.03
CA MET A 173 -5.91 -15.83 -3.01
C MET A 173 -6.46 -14.49 -3.54
N VAL A 174 -6.65 -13.51 -2.65
CA VAL A 174 -7.02 -12.14 -3.04
C VAL A 174 -5.96 -11.50 -3.94
N ILE A 175 -4.68 -11.61 -3.57
CA ILE A 175 -3.55 -11.10 -4.38
C ILE A 175 -3.52 -11.75 -5.77
N VAL A 176 -3.70 -13.07 -5.86
CA VAL A 176 -3.77 -13.79 -7.14
C VAL A 176 -4.88 -13.24 -8.04
N GLU A 177 -6.07 -13.04 -7.48
CA GLU A 177 -7.21 -12.46 -8.22
C GLU A 177 -6.92 -11.04 -8.71
N LEU A 178 -6.36 -10.18 -7.83
CA LEU A 178 -6.03 -8.80 -8.16
C LEU A 178 -4.96 -8.70 -9.24
N LEU A 179 -3.89 -9.48 -9.13
CA LEU A 179 -2.80 -9.49 -10.11
C LEU A 179 -3.25 -10.05 -11.46
N ALA A 180 -4.07 -11.11 -11.48
CA ALA A 180 -4.63 -11.65 -12.72
C ALA A 180 -5.48 -10.61 -13.45
N ARG A 181 -6.37 -9.95 -12.72
CA ARG A 181 -7.20 -8.85 -13.25
C ARG A 181 -6.37 -7.66 -13.75
N GLY A 182 -5.29 -7.33 -13.03
CA GLY A 182 -4.33 -6.30 -13.45
C GLY A 182 -3.65 -6.64 -14.78
N LEU A 183 -3.20 -7.89 -14.96
CA LEU A 183 -2.60 -8.36 -16.21
C LEU A 183 -3.58 -8.31 -17.40
N GLU A 184 -4.83 -8.70 -17.19
CA GLU A 184 -5.88 -8.60 -18.21
C GLU A 184 -6.09 -7.14 -18.65
N ASN A 185 -6.15 -6.22 -17.70
CA ASN A 185 -6.30 -4.79 -17.98
C ASN A 185 -5.09 -4.23 -18.75
N LEU A 186 -3.87 -4.64 -18.40
CA LEU A 186 -2.65 -4.23 -19.10
C LEU A 186 -2.65 -4.74 -20.55
N ALA A 187 -3.08 -6.00 -20.78
CA ALA A 187 -3.18 -6.57 -22.13
C ALA A 187 -4.19 -5.79 -23.00
N VAL A 188 -5.38 -5.49 -22.46
CA VAL A 188 -6.40 -4.70 -23.17
C VAL A 188 -5.88 -3.29 -23.48
N ALA A 189 -5.20 -2.64 -22.55
CA ALA A 189 -4.62 -1.31 -22.75
C ALA A 189 -3.53 -1.32 -23.84
N ALA A 190 -2.72 -2.37 -23.91
CA ALA A 190 -1.72 -2.55 -24.97
C ALA A 190 -2.36 -2.70 -26.34
N GLU A 191 -3.40 -3.54 -26.48
CA GLU A 191 -4.13 -3.71 -27.74
C GLU A 191 -4.78 -2.41 -28.24
N ILE A 192 -5.38 -1.62 -27.34
CA ILE A 192 -5.99 -0.33 -27.69
C ILE A 192 -4.91 0.63 -28.21
N ARG A 193 -3.75 0.66 -27.57
CA ARG A 193 -2.62 1.51 -27.95
C ARG A 193 -2.10 1.16 -29.34
N ASP A 194 -1.93 -0.14 -29.62
CA ASP A 194 -1.46 -0.63 -30.92
C ASP A 194 -2.45 -0.30 -32.04
N ARG A 195 -3.75 -0.46 -31.81
CA ARG A 195 -4.80 -0.08 -32.77
C ARG A 195 -4.81 1.43 -33.05
N ALA A 196 -4.61 2.26 -32.01
CA ALA A 196 -4.53 3.72 -32.18
C ALA A 196 -3.31 4.13 -32.99
N HIS A 197 -2.16 3.48 -32.81
CA HIS A 197 -0.97 3.72 -33.62
C HIS A 197 -1.13 3.27 -35.10
N THR A 198 -1.88 2.19 -35.32
CA THR A 198 -2.13 1.67 -36.69
C THR A 198 -3.11 2.56 -37.45
N ASN A 199 -4.15 3.07 -36.80
CA ASN A 199 -5.18 3.93 -37.44
C ASN A 199 -4.70 5.38 -37.65
N GLY A 200 -3.63 5.84 -37.03
CA GLY A 200 -3.05 7.18 -37.20
C GLY A 200 -2.15 7.32 -38.43
N LYS A 201 -1.84 6.25 -39.15
CA LYS A 201 -1.08 6.28 -40.42
C LYS A 201 -2.04 6.30 -41.60
N VAL A 202 -2.83 7.37 -41.76
CA VAL A 202 -3.45 7.71 -43.06
C VAL A 202 -2.33 8.26 -43.93
N ALA A 203 -1.98 7.53 -45.00
CA ALA A 203 -1.06 8.02 -46.02
C ALA A 203 -1.63 9.32 -46.61
N PRO A 204 -0.80 10.35 -46.85
CA PRO A 204 -1.26 11.55 -47.56
C PRO A 204 -1.76 11.14 -48.96
N PRO A 205 -2.85 11.74 -49.44
CA PRO A 205 -3.34 11.46 -50.81
C PRO A 205 -2.24 11.77 -51.79
N GLU A 206 -1.91 10.79 -52.66
CA GLU A 206 -1.01 11.00 -53.77
C GLU A 206 -1.54 12.12 -54.61
N GLY A 207 -0.77 13.21 -54.71
CA GLY A 207 -1.11 14.37 -55.55
C GLY A 207 -1.29 13.94 -56.98
N GLY A 208 -2.53 14.00 -57.44
CA GLY A 208 -2.84 13.84 -58.86
C GLY A 208 -2.08 14.87 -59.68
N GLY A 209 -1.16 14.40 -60.50
CA GLY A 209 -0.53 15.21 -61.55
C GLY A 209 -1.58 15.69 -62.48
N SER A 210 -1.66 17.01 -62.69
CA SER A 210 -2.34 17.61 -63.78
C SER A 210 -1.33 17.85 -64.92
N ALA A 211 -1.50 17.11 -65.98
CA ALA A 211 -0.94 17.47 -67.31
C ALA A 211 -1.88 18.44 -67.96
N ALA A 212 -1.36 19.54 -68.47
CA ALA A 212 -1.62 20.24 -69.77
C ALA A 212 -1.08 21.66 -69.64
#